data_a1a2cef99e0ad080543207b95c484018
#
_entry.id   a1a2cef99e0ad080543207b95c484018
#
_cell.length_a   1.000
_cell.length_b   1.000
_cell.length_c   1.000
_cell.angle_alpha   90.00
_cell.angle_beta   90.00
_cell.angle_gamma   90.00
#
_symmetry.space_group_name_H-M   'P 1'
#
loop_
_entity.id
_entity.type
_entity.pdbx_description
1 polymer ?
#
loop_
_entity_poly.entity_id
_entity_poly.type
_entity_poly.pdbx_seq_one_letter_code
_entity_poly.pdbx_strand_id
1 'polypeptide(L)'
;SFGWKKYDELSNPQNVLIGSKINAYINLGFLLNWQVHKYWKLAAGVDLTHFSNGNTHYPNGGLNVIGGRIGIVRTLGADEAPGSITPGRLFIKPHVSYDLVIYGATRKRGLIGDDVSSMIPGSFGVAGVNFAPMYNFNNYFRAGLSADAQYDESANLKEYRVGEFYSGDLKFHRPPFRKQFAVGLSLRAELVMPVFSINVGVGRNLIYSGDDMEGFYQILALKTYVTRHLFLHVGYQLSKFKDPNNLMLGLGYRFHDKR
;
A
#
# COMPACT_ATOMS: atom_id res chain seq x y z
N SER A 1 6.87 -8.05 9.14
CA SER A 1 7.87 -9.11 9.40
C SER A 1 9.18 -8.55 9.90
N PHE A 2 9.98 -9.34 10.59
CA PHE A 2 11.31 -8.98 11.08
C PHE A 2 12.39 -9.58 10.20
N GLY A 3 13.30 -8.73 9.66
CA GLY A 3 14.51 -9.16 8.97
C GLY A 3 15.70 -9.14 9.92
N TRP A 4 16.27 -10.30 10.26
CA TRP A 4 17.38 -10.40 11.20
C TRP A 4 18.69 -9.87 10.64
N LYS A 5 18.90 -10.03 9.31
CA LYS A 5 20.08 -9.57 8.58
C LYS A 5 19.67 -8.54 7.53
N LYS A 6 19.61 -7.28 7.93
CA LYS A 6 19.42 -6.17 6.99
C LYS A 6 20.70 -5.88 6.21
N TYR A 7 20.58 -5.06 5.17
CA TYR A 7 21.74 -4.46 4.50
C TYR A 7 22.62 -3.70 5.51
N ASP A 8 23.90 -3.85 5.35
CA ASP A 8 24.94 -3.13 6.08
C ASP A 8 26.18 -3.05 5.19
N GLU A 9 26.73 -1.86 5.03
CA GLU A 9 27.85 -1.61 4.10
C GLU A 9 29.09 -2.42 4.42
N LEU A 10 29.30 -2.77 5.68
CA LEU A 10 30.48 -3.50 6.12
C LEU A 10 30.24 -5.00 6.28
N SER A 11 29.10 -5.38 6.86
CA SER A 11 28.86 -6.77 7.26
C SER A 11 27.93 -7.52 6.31
N ASN A 12 27.12 -6.83 5.48
CA ASN A 12 26.16 -7.45 4.57
C ASN A 12 25.90 -6.60 3.31
N PRO A 13 26.95 -6.19 2.56
CA PRO A 13 26.80 -5.26 1.44
C PRO A 13 26.08 -5.86 0.23
N GLN A 14 26.00 -7.18 0.11
CA GLN A 14 25.34 -7.85 -1.03
C GLN A 14 23.82 -8.01 -0.84
N ASN A 15 23.28 -7.63 0.32
CA ASN A 15 21.83 -7.72 0.54
C ASN A 15 21.11 -6.55 -0.12
N VAL A 16 20.68 -6.73 -1.34
CA VAL A 16 19.90 -5.73 -2.10
C VAL A 16 18.39 -5.76 -1.82
N LEU A 17 17.92 -6.74 -1.02
CA LEU A 17 16.51 -6.99 -0.81
C LEU A 17 15.94 -6.29 0.42
N ILE A 18 16.68 -6.32 1.55
CA ILE A 18 16.17 -5.92 2.87
C ILE A 18 17.07 -4.85 3.48
N GLY A 19 16.61 -3.58 3.45
CA GLY A 19 17.33 -2.45 4.03
C GLY A 19 16.94 -2.14 5.49
N SER A 20 15.88 -2.72 6.02
CA SER A 20 15.40 -2.46 7.38
C SER A 20 15.08 -3.73 8.15
N LYS A 21 15.10 -3.65 9.50
CA LYS A 21 14.70 -4.76 10.37
C LYS A 21 13.20 -5.00 10.34
N ILE A 22 12.40 -3.94 10.15
CA ILE A 22 10.93 -4.00 10.09
C ILE A 22 10.51 -3.88 8.64
N ASN A 23 9.75 -4.86 8.14
CA ASN A 23 9.27 -4.88 6.77
C ASN A 23 7.78 -5.17 6.74
N ALA A 24 7.09 -4.58 5.78
CA ALA A 24 5.73 -4.93 5.44
C ALA A 24 5.69 -6.37 4.94
N TYR A 25 4.62 -7.06 5.27
CA TYR A 25 4.30 -8.40 4.81
C TYR A 25 2.90 -8.37 4.22
N ILE A 26 2.78 -8.62 2.94
CA ILE A 26 1.51 -8.73 2.25
C ILE A 26 1.40 -10.14 1.71
N ASN A 27 0.34 -10.85 2.07
CA ASN A 27 0.05 -12.18 1.55
C ASN A 27 -1.34 -12.16 0.94
N LEU A 28 -1.44 -12.59 -0.31
CA LEU A 28 -2.68 -12.81 -1.01
C LEU A 28 -2.76 -14.30 -1.33
N GLY A 29 -3.76 -15.00 -0.75
CA GLY A 29 -3.93 -16.42 -0.94
C GLY A 29 -5.33 -16.77 -1.45
N PHE A 30 -5.40 -17.79 -2.30
CA PHE A 30 -6.62 -18.44 -2.71
C PHE A 30 -6.62 -19.87 -2.16
N LEU A 31 -7.68 -20.24 -1.45
CA LEU A 31 -7.80 -21.55 -0.81
C LEU A 31 -9.14 -22.18 -1.15
N LEU A 32 -9.09 -23.35 -1.78
CA LEU A 32 -10.24 -24.20 -2.00
C LEU A 32 -10.37 -25.21 -0.84
N ASN A 33 -11.57 -25.37 -0.32
CA ASN A 33 -11.88 -26.34 0.71
C ASN A 33 -12.95 -27.29 0.21
N TRP A 34 -12.64 -28.59 0.23
CA TRP A 34 -13.58 -29.66 -0.12
C TRP A 34 -13.98 -30.42 1.13
N GLN A 35 -15.27 -30.53 1.39
CA GLN A 35 -15.81 -31.39 2.43
C GLN A 35 -15.72 -32.84 1.96
N VAL A 36 -14.78 -33.61 2.52
CA VAL A 36 -14.57 -35.02 2.14
C VAL A 36 -15.29 -35.97 3.10
N HIS A 37 -15.58 -35.52 4.33
CA HIS A 37 -16.33 -36.27 5.35
C HIS A 37 -17.00 -35.28 6.32
N LYS A 38 -18.00 -35.73 7.10
CA LYS A 38 -18.74 -34.87 8.06
C LYS A 38 -17.84 -33.95 8.88
N TYR A 39 -16.67 -34.42 9.30
CA TYR A 39 -15.73 -33.68 10.16
C TYR A 39 -14.42 -33.31 9.45
N TRP A 40 -14.22 -33.69 8.20
CA TRP A 40 -12.95 -33.50 7.51
C TRP A 40 -13.10 -32.71 6.24
N LYS A 41 -12.21 -31.75 6.06
CA LYS A 41 -12.05 -30.97 4.81
C LYS A 41 -10.64 -31.15 4.28
N LEU A 42 -10.52 -31.31 2.98
CA LEU A 42 -9.26 -31.18 2.25
C LEU A 42 -9.15 -29.72 1.78
N ALA A 43 -8.02 -29.11 2.04
CA ALA A 43 -7.73 -27.74 1.62
C ALA A 43 -6.54 -27.74 0.64
N ALA A 44 -6.66 -27.03 -0.47
CA ALA A 44 -5.55 -26.79 -1.38
C ALA A 44 -5.59 -25.34 -1.87
N GLY A 45 -4.43 -24.71 -2.00
CA GLY A 45 -4.38 -23.33 -2.41
C GLY A 45 -3.02 -22.86 -2.87
N VAL A 46 -3.02 -21.64 -3.37
CA VAL A 46 -1.82 -20.91 -3.78
C VAL A 46 -1.79 -19.56 -3.07
N ASP A 47 -0.62 -19.06 -2.81
CA ASP A 47 -0.43 -17.75 -2.20
C ASP A 47 0.75 -16.99 -2.83
N LEU A 48 0.60 -15.68 -2.86
CA LEU A 48 1.61 -14.72 -3.23
C LEU A 48 1.97 -13.91 -2.00
N THR A 49 3.25 -13.88 -1.68
CA THR A 49 3.76 -13.11 -0.54
C THR A 49 4.74 -12.06 -1.02
N HIS A 50 4.58 -10.85 -0.53
CA HIS A 50 5.48 -9.73 -0.77
C HIS A 50 6.04 -9.20 0.55
N PHE A 51 7.36 -9.03 0.59
CA PHE A 51 8.07 -8.38 1.69
C PHE A 51 8.78 -7.14 1.16
N SER A 52 8.61 -5.99 1.81
CA SER A 52 9.35 -4.77 1.50
C SER A 52 9.32 -3.80 2.67
N ASN A 53 10.21 -2.83 2.68
CA ASN A 53 10.19 -1.77 3.69
C ASN A 53 9.46 -0.48 3.21
N GLY A 54 8.82 -0.53 2.05
CA GLY A 54 8.07 0.60 1.53
C GLY A 54 8.91 1.83 1.16
N ASN A 55 10.15 1.64 0.76
CA ASN A 55 11.13 2.70 0.47
C ASN A 55 11.52 3.57 1.68
N THR A 56 11.22 3.14 2.89
CA THR A 56 11.66 3.85 4.09
C THR A 56 13.17 3.74 4.32
N HIS A 57 13.79 2.68 3.80
CA HIS A 57 15.22 2.41 3.87
C HIS A 57 15.72 1.80 2.56
N TYR A 58 16.97 2.04 2.24
CA TYR A 58 17.66 1.40 1.11
C TYR A 58 18.57 0.27 1.63
N PRO A 59 18.74 -0.81 0.86
CA PRO A 59 18.01 -1.16 -0.36
C PRO A 59 16.57 -1.64 -0.09
N ASN A 60 15.73 -1.59 -1.10
CA ASN A 60 14.36 -2.10 -1.05
C ASN A 60 14.01 -2.86 -2.33
N GLY A 61 14.83 -3.84 -2.69
CA GLY A 61 14.52 -4.73 -3.81
C GLY A 61 13.26 -5.57 -3.56
N GLY A 62 12.92 -5.76 -2.29
CA GLY A 62 11.77 -6.56 -1.87
C GLY A 62 11.95 -8.05 -2.18
N LEU A 63 11.09 -8.87 -1.63
CA LEU A 63 11.05 -10.31 -1.87
C LEU A 63 9.64 -10.72 -2.23
N ASN A 64 9.48 -11.34 -3.40
CA ASN A 64 8.22 -11.92 -3.84
C ASN A 64 8.34 -13.44 -3.81
N VAL A 65 7.39 -14.10 -3.15
CA VAL A 65 7.34 -15.55 -3.02
C VAL A 65 5.99 -16.06 -3.50
N ILE A 66 6.01 -17.08 -4.36
CA ILE A 66 4.81 -17.83 -4.74
C ILE A 66 4.84 -19.13 -3.96
N GLY A 67 3.77 -19.41 -3.20
CA GLY A 67 3.61 -20.60 -2.39
C GLY A 67 2.44 -21.46 -2.84
N GLY A 68 2.57 -22.76 -2.61
CA GLY A 68 1.45 -23.69 -2.66
C GLY A 68 1.23 -24.31 -1.29
N ARG A 69 -0.03 -24.57 -0.91
CA ARG A 69 -0.36 -25.26 0.34
C ARG A 69 -1.38 -26.36 0.13
N ILE A 70 -1.19 -27.44 0.85
CA ILE A 70 -2.16 -28.55 0.96
C ILE A 70 -2.35 -28.80 2.45
N GLY A 71 -3.58 -29.01 2.86
CA GLY A 71 -3.90 -29.24 4.27
C GLY A 71 -5.13 -30.10 4.45
N ILE A 72 -5.21 -30.71 5.61
CA ILE A 72 -6.39 -31.44 6.09
C ILE A 72 -6.89 -30.71 7.34
N VAL A 73 -8.15 -30.35 7.36
CA VAL A 73 -8.79 -29.66 8.48
C VAL A 73 -9.82 -30.59 9.11
N ARG A 74 -9.70 -30.83 10.41
CA ARG A 74 -10.68 -31.55 11.20
C ARG A 74 -11.46 -30.58 12.09
N THR A 75 -12.77 -30.62 12.01
CA THR A 75 -13.64 -29.89 12.95
C THR A 75 -13.82 -30.70 14.20
N LEU A 76 -13.48 -30.13 15.35
CA LEU A 76 -13.65 -30.77 16.68
C LEU A 76 -14.91 -30.23 17.35
N GLY A 77 -15.67 -31.11 18.04
CA GLY A 77 -16.85 -30.72 18.81
C GLY A 77 -18.10 -30.35 18.02
N ALA A 78 -18.18 -30.72 16.75
CA ALA A 78 -19.34 -30.41 15.90
C ALA A 78 -20.42 -31.51 16.00
N ASP A 79 -20.98 -31.76 17.18
CA ASP A 79 -22.25 -32.50 17.28
C ASP A 79 -23.46 -31.60 16.95
N GLU A 80 -23.30 -30.30 16.96
CA GLU A 80 -24.23 -29.37 16.37
C GLU A 80 -23.76 -29.12 14.93
N ALA A 81 -24.61 -29.42 13.95
CA ALA A 81 -24.45 -28.90 12.62
C ALA A 81 -24.14 -27.39 12.79
N PRO A 82 -23.08 -26.85 12.18
CA PRO A 82 -22.90 -25.41 12.22
C PRO A 82 -24.20 -24.84 11.71
N GLY A 83 -25.03 -24.38 12.63
CA GLY A 83 -26.20 -23.64 12.25
C GLY A 83 -25.68 -22.67 11.23
N SER A 84 -26.21 -22.69 10.04
CA SER A 84 -25.82 -21.70 9.05
C SER A 84 -26.00 -20.39 9.77
N ILE A 85 -24.88 -19.84 10.30
CA ILE A 85 -24.84 -18.44 10.64
C ILE A 85 -25.01 -17.81 9.26
N THR A 86 -26.29 -17.76 8.86
CA THR A 86 -26.67 -16.82 7.83
C THR A 86 -26.39 -15.51 8.53
N PRO A 87 -25.29 -14.83 8.22
CA PRO A 87 -25.08 -13.49 8.73
C PRO A 87 -26.36 -12.81 8.28
N GLY A 88 -27.16 -12.30 9.20
CA GLY A 88 -28.35 -11.58 8.84
C GLY A 88 -27.89 -10.54 7.84
N ARG A 89 -28.09 -10.80 6.55
CA ARG A 89 -27.74 -9.90 5.47
C ARG A 89 -28.67 -8.71 5.63
N LEU A 90 -28.28 -7.78 6.46
CA LEU A 90 -28.81 -6.44 6.36
C LEU A 90 -28.39 -5.96 4.98
N PHE A 91 -29.28 -6.13 4.00
CA PHE A 91 -29.08 -5.56 2.68
C PHE A 91 -29.07 -4.05 2.87
N ILE A 92 -27.89 -3.44 2.82
CA ILE A 92 -27.85 -1.99 2.78
C ILE A 92 -28.44 -1.54 1.47
N LYS A 93 -29.33 -0.55 1.54
CA LYS A 93 -29.77 0.16 0.34
C LYS A 93 -28.56 0.86 -0.27
N PRO A 94 -28.40 0.79 -1.60
CA PRO A 94 -27.34 1.53 -2.28
C PRO A 94 -27.35 3.01 -1.85
N HIS A 95 -26.18 3.55 -1.56
CA HIS A 95 -26.02 4.94 -1.11
C HIS A 95 -24.61 5.45 -1.39
N VAL A 96 -24.43 6.74 -1.37
CA VAL A 96 -23.09 7.37 -1.46
C VAL A 96 -22.57 7.60 -0.04
N SER A 97 -21.30 7.23 0.18
CA SER A 97 -20.53 7.60 1.36
C SER A 97 -19.26 8.35 0.93
N TYR A 98 -18.67 9.10 1.83
CA TYR A 98 -17.50 9.92 1.55
C TYR A 98 -16.38 9.53 2.49
N ASP A 99 -15.23 9.16 1.94
CA ASP A 99 -14.03 8.89 2.71
C ASP A 99 -13.08 10.08 2.63
N LEU A 100 -12.63 10.57 3.77
CA LEU A 100 -11.53 11.51 3.89
C LEU A 100 -10.37 10.79 4.55
N VAL A 101 -9.21 10.76 3.91
CA VAL A 101 -7.99 10.12 4.41
C VAL A 101 -6.89 11.16 4.46
N ILE A 102 -6.19 11.22 5.59
CA ILE A 102 -4.95 11.99 5.75
C ILE A 102 -3.85 10.99 6.04
N TYR A 103 -2.76 11.07 5.31
CA TYR A 103 -1.64 10.13 5.44
C TYR A 103 -0.29 10.83 5.38
N GLY A 104 0.72 10.15 5.91
CA GLY A 104 2.10 10.57 5.83
C GLY A 104 3.05 9.38 5.81
N ALA A 105 4.26 9.62 5.35
CA ALA A 105 5.36 8.67 5.39
C ALA A 105 6.70 9.40 5.29
N THR A 106 7.77 8.66 5.50
CA THR A 106 9.13 9.09 5.15
C THR A 106 9.69 8.14 4.10
N ARG A 107 10.50 8.68 3.21
CA ARG A 107 11.19 7.88 2.18
C ARG A 107 12.64 8.28 2.03
N LYS A 108 13.44 7.33 1.57
CA LYS A 108 14.79 7.58 1.07
C LYS A 108 14.79 7.55 -0.45
N ARG A 109 15.67 8.30 -1.06
CA ARG A 109 15.77 8.36 -2.52
C ARG A 109 17.18 8.03 -2.96
N GLY A 110 17.29 7.19 -3.98
CA GLY A 110 18.53 6.91 -4.70
C GLY A 110 18.60 7.68 -6.00
N LEU A 111 19.81 8.03 -6.40
CA LEU A 111 20.15 8.47 -7.74
C LEU A 111 20.77 7.29 -8.47
N ILE A 112 20.23 6.95 -9.61
CA ILE A 112 20.82 5.97 -10.52
C ILE A 112 21.51 6.76 -11.61
N GLY A 113 22.85 6.70 -11.64
CA GLY A 113 23.66 7.15 -12.77
C GLY A 113 23.99 5.95 -13.66
N ASP A 114 24.61 6.20 -14.80
CA ASP A 114 24.89 5.15 -15.80
C ASP A 114 25.75 4.01 -15.23
N ASP A 115 26.67 4.29 -14.29
CA ASP A 115 27.59 3.30 -13.70
C ASP A 115 27.57 3.28 -12.15
N VAL A 116 26.93 4.24 -11.49
CA VAL A 116 26.95 4.37 -10.02
C VAL A 116 25.58 4.71 -9.48
N SER A 117 25.13 3.91 -8.53
CA SER A 117 23.94 4.23 -7.75
C SER A 117 24.37 4.83 -6.42
N SER A 118 23.95 6.05 -6.15
CA SER A 118 24.23 6.74 -4.88
C SER A 118 22.94 7.11 -4.15
N MET A 119 22.99 7.08 -2.82
CA MET A 119 21.87 7.51 -1.99
C MET A 119 21.92 9.02 -1.76
N ILE A 120 20.80 9.68 -1.94
CA ILE A 120 20.67 11.07 -1.48
C ILE A 120 20.68 11.06 0.06
N PRO A 121 21.59 11.80 0.70
CA PRO A 121 21.63 11.86 2.15
C PRO A 121 20.32 12.40 2.74
N GLY A 122 19.87 11.82 3.85
CA GLY A 122 18.67 12.27 4.53
C GLY A 122 17.43 11.36 4.32
N SER A 123 16.34 11.83 4.83
CA SER A 123 15.01 11.21 4.73
C SER A 123 14.01 12.31 4.39
N PHE A 124 13.13 12.04 3.46
CA PHE A 124 12.19 13.00 2.88
C PHE A 124 10.77 12.69 3.34
N GLY A 125 10.04 13.72 3.74
CA GLY A 125 8.66 13.62 4.13
C GLY A 125 7.73 13.50 2.92
N VAL A 126 6.71 12.66 3.07
CA VAL A 126 5.57 12.58 2.15
C VAL A 126 4.31 12.78 2.98
N ALA A 127 3.40 13.63 2.54
CA ALA A 127 2.10 13.82 3.15
C ALA A 127 1.03 13.95 2.08
N GLY A 128 -0.19 13.51 2.38
CA GLY A 128 -1.27 13.64 1.42
C GLY A 128 -2.65 13.51 2.02
N VAL A 129 -3.63 13.87 1.20
CA VAL A 129 -5.06 13.83 1.51
C VAL A 129 -5.80 13.22 0.34
N ASN A 130 -6.69 12.28 0.63
CA ASN A 130 -7.62 11.72 -0.35
C ASN A 130 -9.05 12.03 0.09
N PHE A 131 -9.85 12.55 -0.82
CA PHE A 131 -11.29 12.71 -0.64
C PHE A 131 -12.03 11.90 -1.69
N ALA A 132 -12.76 10.88 -1.25
CA ALA A 132 -13.36 9.88 -2.12
C ALA A 132 -14.87 9.73 -1.89
N PRO A 133 -15.72 10.31 -2.76
CA PRO A 133 -17.11 9.88 -2.88
C PRO A 133 -17.18 8.46 -3.44
N MET A 134 -17.80 7.55 -2.68
CA MET A 134 -17.89 6.13 -2.99
C MET A 134 -19.35 5.69 -3.03
N TYR A 135 -19.79 5.09 -4.12
CA TYR A 135 -21.08 4.45 -4.24
C TYR A 135 -21.04 3.03 -3.70
N ASN A 136 -21.82 2.77 -2.67
CA ASN A 136 -21.95 1.46 -2.04
C ASN A 136 -23.03 0.67 -2.79
N PHE A 137 -22.63 -0.30 -3.59
CA PHE A 137 -23.56 -1.17 -4.35
C PHE A 137 -24.24 -2.19 -3.45
N ASN A 138 -23.50 -2.67 -2.47
CA ASN A 138 -23.97 -3.66 -1.48
C ASN A 138 -23.04 -3.64 -0.26
N ASN A 139 -23.19 -4.60 0.65
CA ASN A 139 -22.39 -4.69 1.89
C ASN A 139 -20.91 -4.94 1.65
N TYR A 140 -20.55 -5.47 0.48
CA TYR A 140 -19.21 -6.00 0.20
C TYR A 140 -18.44 -5.19 -0.83
N PHE A 141 -19.12 -4.46 -1.69
CA PHE A 141 -18.48 -3.77 -2.79
C PHE A 141 -18.94 -2.32 -2.93
N ARG A 142 -17.98 -1.45 -3.11
CA ARG A 142 -18.20 -0.04 -3.45
C ARG A 142 -17.14 0.46 -4.43
N ALA A 143 -17.51 1.43 -5.25
CA ALA A 143 -16.60 2.07 -6.18
C ALA A 143 -16.92 3.57 -6.28
N GLY A 144 -15.95 4.34 -6.73
CA GLY A 144 -16.13 5.79 -6.86
C GLY A 144 -14.90 6.48 -7.41
N LEU A 145 -14.88 7.79 -7.19
CA LEU A 145 -13.78 8.67 -7.57
C LEU A 145 -13.04 9.13 -6.32
N SER A 146 -11.81 9.59 -6.47
CA SER A 146 -11.06 10.26 -5.41
C SER A 146 -10.28 11.44 -5.97
N ALA A 147 -10.36 12.57 -5.28
CA ALA A 147 -9.43 13.67 -5.43
C ALA A 147 -8.25 13.42 -4.47
N ASP A 148 -7.05 13.37 -5.00
CA ASP A 148 -5.84 12.97 -4.30
C ASP A 148 -4.83 14.12 -4.35
N ALA A 149 -4.52 14.72 -3.19
CA ALA A 149 -3.48 15.74 -3.07
C ALA A 149 -2.28 15.17 -2.32
N GLN A 150 -1.08 15.37 -2.85
CA GLN A 150 0.17 14.85 -2.27
C GLN A 150 1.26 15.89 -2.31
N TYR A 151 2.00 15.97 -1.22
CA TYR A 151 3.29 16.64 -1.09
C TYR A 151 4.38 15.58 -0.93
N ASP A 152 5.44 15.67 -1.72
CA ASP A 152 6.64 14.82 -1.61
C ASP A 152 7.89 15.69 -1.61
N GLU A 153 8.53 15.78 -0.45
CA GLU A 153 9.74 16.58 -0.26
C GLU A 153 10.89 16.16 -1.17
N SER A 154 10.90 14.91 -1.64
CA SER A 154 11.93 14.36 -2.54
C SER A 154 11.64 14.54 -4.02
N ALA A 155 10.47 15.08 -4.37
CA ALA A 155 10.11 15.24 -5.77
C ALA A 155 10.99 16.26 -6.48
N ASN A 156 11.44 15.92 -7.68
CA ASN A 156 12.29 16.76 -8.55
C ASN A 156 13.66 17.17 -7.97
N LEU A 157 14.12 16.51 -6.90
CA LEU A 157 15.44 16.80 -6.31
C LEU A 157 16.60 16.68 -7.32
N LYS A 158 16.47 15.80 -8.30
CA LYS A 158 17.51 15.60 -9.35
C LYS A 158 17.82 16.87 -10.13
N GLU A 159 16.83 17.73 -10.36
CA GLU A 159 16.98 19.00 -11.07
C GLU A 159 17.69 20.07 -10.22
N TYR A 160 17.72 19.90 -8.90
CA TYR A 160 18.25 20.87 -7.93
C TYR A 160 19.55 20.40 -7.28
N ARG A 161 20.33 19.61 -8.02
CA ARG A 161 21.67 19.19 -7.59
C ARG A 161 22.73 20.23 -7.97
N VAL A 162 23.73 20.37 -7.10
CA VAL A 162 24.94 21.20 -7.35
C VAL A 162 26.15 20.33 -7.03
N GLY A 163 27.16 20.35 -7.89
CA GLY A 163 28.37 19.54 -7.80
C GLY A 163 28.35 18.34 -8.73
N GLU A 164 29.52 17.72 -8.90
CA GLU A 164 29.69 16.56 -9.73
C GLU A 164 29.42 15.25 -8.95
N PHE A 165 28.85 14.28 -9.65
CA PHE A 165 28.45 12.99 -9.06
C PHE A 165 29.64 12.22 -8.46
N TYR A 166 30.84 12.42 -9.04
CA TYR A 166 32.06 11.67 -8.68
C TYR A 166 32.96 12.39 -7.64
N SER A 167 32.71 13.65 -7.34
CA SER A 167 33.61 14.46 -6.48
C SER A 167 33.28 14.35 -4.98
N GLY A 168 32.22 13.67 -4.58
CA GLY A 168 31.77 13.63 -3.20
C GLY A 168 31.13 14.93 -2.68
N ASP A 169 31.14 15.99 -3.48
CA ASP A 169 30.64 17.33 -3.13
C ASP A 169 29.18 17.56 -3.57
N LEU A 170 28.45 16.46 -3.83
CA LEU A 170 27.07 16.54 -4.32
C LEU A 170 26.17 17.14 -3.25
N LYS A 171 25.64 18.32 -3.51
CA LYS A 171 24.66 19.01 -2.67
C LYS A 171 23.31 19.09 -3.37
N PHE A 172 22.25 19.04 -2.57
CA PHE A 172 20.88 19.18 -3.07
C PHE A 172 20.25 20.41 -2.44
N HIS A 173 19.69 21.26 -3.30
CA HIS A 173 18.84 22.35 -2.87
C HIS A 173 17.40 21.88 -2.84
N ARG A 174 16.63 22.38 -1.90
CA ARG A 174 15.20 22.05 -1.82
C ARG A 174 14.46 22.66 -3.02
N PRO A 175 13.72 21.85 -3.81
CA PRO A 175 12.87 22.37 -4.86
C PRO A 175 11.77 23.28 -4.29
N PRO A 176 11.25 24.24 -5.07
CA PRO A 176 10.13 25.05 -4.62
C PRO A 176 8.87 24.17 -4.42
N PHE A 177 7.99 24.57 -3.49
CA PHE A 177 6.79 23.81 -3.12
C PHE A 177 5.98 23.31 -4.33
N ARG A 178 5.84 24.16 -5.37
CA ARG A 178 5.12 23.82 -6.58
C ARG A 178 5.67 22.59 -7.31
N LYS A 179 6.98 22.33 -7.20
CA LYS A 179 7.65 21.15 -7.76
C LYS A 179 7.49 19.89 -6.89
N GLN A 180 7.03 20.06 -5.66
CA GLN A 180 6.88 19.01 -4.66
C GLN A 180 5.41 18.65 -4.37
N PHE A 181 4.46 19.34 -5.03
CA PHE A 181 3.03 19.18 -4.80
C PHE A 181 2.30 18.76 -6.08
N ALA A 182 1.38 17.82 -5.93
CA ALA A 182 0.52 17.38 -7.02
C ALA A 182 -0.93 17.17 -6.53
N VAL A 183 -1.86 17.37 -7.47
CA VAL A 183 -3.27 17.01 -7.29
C VAL A 183 -3.67 16.12 -8.46
N GLY A 184 -4.26 14.97 -8.15
CA GLY A 184 -4.73 14.00 -9.10
C GLY A 184 -6.18 13.58 -8.87
N LEU A 185 -6.70 12.87 -9.86
CA LEU A 185 -7.97 12.16 -9.76
C LEU A 185 -7.74 10.67 -9.97
N SER A 186 -8.45 9.84 -9.20
CA SER A 186 -8.39 8.39 -9.33
C SER A 186 -9.76 7.75 -9.30
N LEU A 187 -9.88 6.63 -10.05
CA LEU A 187 -10.95 5.67 -9.87
C LEU A 187 -10.60 4.76 -8.70
N ARG A 188 -11.58 4.46 -7.86
CA ARG A 188 -11.41 3.61 -6.68
C ARG A 188 -12.41 2.46 -6.71
N ALA A 189 -11.94 1.29 -6.32
CA ALA A 189 -12.79 0.13 -6.01
C ALA A 189 -12.40 -0.41 -4.64
N GLU A 190 -13.37 -0.86 -3.88
CA GLU A 190 -13.15 -1.34 -2.52
C GLU A 190 -13.99 -2.56 -2.22
N LEU A 191 -13.31 -3.62 -1.78
CA LEU A 191 -13.91 -4.82 -1.22
C LEU A 191 -13.99 -4.67 0.29
N VAL A 192 -15.21 -4.69 0.82
CA VAL A 192 -15.49 -4.45 2.24
C VAL A 192 -15.70 -5.76 2.97
N MET A 193 -15.01 -5.90 4.10
CA MET A 193 -15.11 -7.01 5.04
C MET A 193 -15.47 -6.46 6.43
N PRO A 194 -15.90 -7.30 7.38
CA PRO A 194 -16.42 -6.80 8.66
C PRO A 194 -15.45 -5.94 9.48
N VAL A 195 -14.15 -6.19 9.41
CA VAL A 195 -13.12 -5.52 10.24
C VAL A 195 -12.21 -4.63 9.40
N PHE A 196 -12.06 -4.94 8.11
CA PHE A 196 -11.19 -4.21 7.21
C PHE A 196 -11.78 -4.15 5.80
N SER A 197 -11.20 -3.32 4.95
CA SER A 197 -11.48 -3.33 3.52
C SER A 197 -10.20 -3.17 2.71
N ILE A 198 -10.23 -3.72 1.50
CA ILE A 198 -9.16 -3.60 0.52
C ILE A 198 -9.60 -2.57 -0.52
N ASN A 199 -8.85 -1.49 -0.63
CA ASN A 199 -9.08 -0.43 -1.60
C ASN A 199 -8.01 -0.47 -2.67
N VAL A 200 -8.43 -0.45 -3.92
CA VAL A 200 -7.55 -0.34 -5.09
C VAL A 200 -7.93 0.91 -5.89
N GLY A 201 -6.94 1.54 -6.47
CA GLY A 201 -7.17 2.74 -7.27
C GLY A 201 -6.19 2.89 -8.42
N VAL A 202 -6.65 3.52 -9.48
CA VAL A 202 -5.82 3.97 -10.60
C VAL A 202 -6.15 5.43 -10.87
N GLY A 203 -5.13 6.28 -10.87
CA GLY A 203 -5.28 7.72 -11.01
C GLY A 203 -4.19 8.35 -11.86
N ARG A 204 -4.39 9.63 -12.14
CA ARG A 204 -3.44 10.48 -12.83
C ARG A 204 -3.36 11.83 -12.13
N ASN A 205 -2.14 12.35 -11.98
CA ASN A 205 -1.91 13.70 -11.56
C ASN A 205 -2.35 14.67 -12.68
N LEU A 206 -3.14 15.65 -12.32
CA LEU A 206 -3.68 16.68 -13.23
C LEU A 206 -3.03 18.03 -13.01
N ILE A 207 -2.69 18.34 -11.76
CA ILE A 207 -1.99 19.57 -11.36
C ILE A 207 -0.67 19.12 -10.74
N TYR A 208 0.42 19.40 -11.41
CA TYR A 208 1.78 19.05 -10.99
C TYR A 208 2.81 19.93 -11.71
N SER A 209 4.05 19.85 -11.26
CA SER A 209 5.19 20.51 -11.94
C SER A 209 6.44 19.64 -11.80
N GLY A 210 7.10 19.35 -12.93
CA GLY A 210 8.28 18.48 -13.02
C GLY A 210 7.94 17.00 -13.21
N ASP A 211 8.95 16.26 -13.66
CA ASP A 211 8.79 14.90 -14.20
C ASP A 211 8.46 13.85 -13.14
N ASP A 212 8.92 14.05 -11.90
CA ASP A 212 8.71 13.08 -10.82
C ASP A 212 7.24 12.95 -10.38
N MET A 213 6.44 13.99 -10.64
CA MET A 213 5.00 14.00 -10.31
C MET A 213 4.13 13.71 -11.52
N GLU A 214 4.72 13.51 -12.70
CA GLU A 214 3.99 13.20 -13.91
C GLU A 214 3.49 11.77 -13.93
N GLY A 215 2.31 11.59 -14.53
CA GLY A 215 1.85 10.28 -14.98
C GLY A 215 0.75 9.64 -14.14
N PHE A 216 0.56 8.35 -14.44
CA PHE A 216 -0.40 7.50 -13.75
C PHE A 216 0.19 6.93 -12.47
N TYR A 217 -0.63 6.85 -11.46
CA TYR A 217 -0.32 6.17 -10.21
C TYR A 217 -1.39 5.12 -9.89
N GLN A 218 -0.99 4.13 -9.12
CA GLN A 218 -1.87 3.11 -8.59
C GLN A 218 -1.81 3.16 -7.07
N ILE A 219 -2.92 2.84 -6.43
CA ILE A 219 -3.02 2.76 -4.98
C ILE A 219 -3.56 1.39 -4.61
N LEU A 220 -2.87 0.77 -3.68
CA LEU A 220 -3.34 -0.41 -2.97
C LEU A 220 -3.36 -0.06 -1.48
N ALA A 221 -4.50 -0.18 -0.84
CA ALA A 221 -4.63 0.17 0.56
C ALA A 221 -5.51 -0.81 1.33
N LEU A 222 -5.10 -1.07 2.56
CA LEU A 222 -5.88 -1.73 3.58
C LEU A 222 -6.44 -0.65 4.52
N LYS A 223 -7.75 -0.66 4.72
CA LYS A 223 -8.44 0.19 5.68
C LYS A 223 -8.94 -0.70 6.80
N THR A 224 -8.43 -0.54 8.02
CA THR A 224 -8.85 -1.30 9.19
C THR A 224 -9.75 -0.44 10.07
N TYR A 225 -10.97 -0.88 10.30
CA TYR A 225 -11.97 -0.10 11.04
C TYR A 225 -11.68 -0.11 12.54
N VAL A 226 -11.53 1.09 13.12
CA VAL A 226 -11.42 1.31 14.56
C VAL A 226 -12.81 1.55 15.15
N THR A 227 -13.63 2.29 14.42
CA THR A 227 -15.05 2.52 14.71
C THR A 227 -15.86 2.38 13.42
N ARG A 228 -17.16 2.61 13.46
CA ARG A 228 -18.00 2.64 12.24
C ARG A 228 -17.55 3.69 11.21
N HIS A 229 -16.93 4.76 11.67
CA HIS A 229 -16.55 5.90 10.83
C HIS A 229 -15.04 6.09 10.72
N LEU A 230 -14.29 5.77 11.77
CA LEU A 230 -12.84 5.94 11.82
C LEU A 230 -12.12 4.66 11.43
N PHE A 231 -11.14 4.78 10.55
CA PHE A 231 -10.30 3.65 10.14
C PHE A 231 -8.83 4.05 10.01
N LEU A 232 -7.97 3.08 10.28
CA LEU A 232 -6.55 3.14 9.94
C LEU A 232 -6.39 2.90 8.44
N HIS A 233 -5.56 3.69 7.80
CA HIS A 233 -5.21 3.57 6.39
C HIS A 233 -3.76 3.16 6.26
N VAL A 234 -3.51 1.99 5.70
CA VAL A 234 -2.17 1.50 5.36
C VAL A 234 -2.17 1.22 3.87
N GLY A 235 -1.58 2.10 3.11
CA GLY A 235 -1.60 2.04 1.66
C GLY A 235 -0.22 2.15 1.04
N TYR A 236 -0.18 1.87 -0.24
CA TYR A 236 0.99 1.97 -1.06
C TYR A 236 0.63 2.64 -2.38
N GLN A 237 1.37 3.67 -2.73
CA GLN A 237 1.29 4.27 -4.05
C GLN A 237 2.39 3.69 -4.93
N LEU A 238 2.02 3.26 -6.13
CA LEU A 238 2.90 2.70 -7.14
C LEU A 238 2.91 3.59 -8.37
N SER A 239 4.02 3.59 -9.09
CA SER A 239 4.14 4.13 -10.44
C SER A 239 4.37 2.97 -11.41
N LYS A 240 3.76 3.03 -12.60
CA LYS A 240 3.94 2.01 -13.65
C LYS A 240 3.68 0.57 -13.18
N PHE A 241 2.80 0.38 -12.18
CA PHE A 241 2.40 -0.90 -11.57
C PHE A 241 3.51 -1.70 -10.86
N LYS A 242 4.73 -1.23 -10.84
CA LYS A 242 5.86 -1.96 -10.24
C LYS A 242 6.76 -1.10 -9.37
N ASP A 243 6.91 0.17 -9.73
CA ASP A 243 7.86 1.05 -9.06
C ASP A 243 7.21 1.62 -7.78
N PRO A 244 7.69 1.23 -6.59
CA PRO A 244 7.14 1.72 -5.34
C PRO A 244 7.43 3.22 -5.22
N ASN A 245 6.37 4.01 -5.05
CA ASN A 245 6.50 5.45 -4.86
C ASN A 245 6.63 5.78 -3.39
N ASN A 246 5.57 5.58 -2.60
CA ASN A 246 5.59 5.84 -1.17
C ASN A 246 4.55 5.02 -0.41
N LEU A 247 4.82 4.82 0.88
CA LEU A 247 3.84 4.38 1.86
C LEU A 247 2.81 5.49 2.12
N MET A 248 1.59 5.06 2.47
CA MET A 248 0.49 5.92 2.87
C MET A 248 -0.03 5.44 4.23
N LEU A 249 0.59 5.90 5.31
CA LEU A 249 0.20 5.54 6.66
C LEU A 249 -0.64 6.67 7.24
N GLY A 250 -1.87 6.39 7.61
CA GLY A 250 -2.75 7.46 8.03
C GLY A 250 -4.04 7.03 8.69
N LEU A 251 -4.90 8.02 8.84
CA LEU A 251 -6.23 7.89 9.39
C LEU A 251 -7.24 8.33 8.35
N GLY A 252 -8.37 7.65 8.31
CA GLY A 252 -9.49 8.03 7.49
C GLY A 252 -10.78 8.10 8.27
N TYR A 253 -11.64 8.99 7.83
CA TYR A 253 -13.00 9.14 8.36
C TYR A 253 -14.02 8.98 7.24
N ARG A 254 -15.07 8.23 7.51
CA ARG A 254 -16.17 7.96 6.58
C ARG A 254 -17.44 8.64 7.03
N PHE A 255 -17.98 9.47 6.13
CA PHE A 255 -19.24 10.16 6.31
C PHE A 255 -20.37 9.41 5.59
N HIS A 256 -21.60 9.52 6.10
CA HIS A 256 -22.82 8.99 5.48
C HIS A 256 -22.80 7.49 5.18
N ASP A 257 -22.05 6.71 5.96
CA ASP A 257 -22.11 5.25 5.88
C ASP A 257 -23.38 4.75 6.58
N LYS A 258 -24.17 3.96 5.87
CA LYS A 258 -25.43 3.39 6.38
C LYS A 258 -25.28 1.89 6.76
N ARG A 259 -24.05 1.44 6.94
CA ARG A 259 -23.73 0.09 7.39
C ARG A 259 -23.84 -0.09 8.88
#